data_acbd8499a0dd7cfd3dd634277c9cf647
#
_entry.id   acbd8499a0dd7cfd3dd634277c9cf647
#
_cell.length_a   1.000
_cell.length_b   1.000
_cell.length_c   1.000
_cell.angle_alpha   90.00
_cell.angle_beta   90.00
_cell.angle_gamma   90.00
#
_symmetry.space_group_name_H-M   'P 1'
#
loop_
_entity.id
_entity.type
_entity.pdbx_description
1 polymer ?
#
loop_
_entity_poly.entity_id
_entity_poly.type
_entity_poly.pdbx_seq_one_letter_code
_entity_poly.pdbx_strand_id
1 'polypeptide(L)'
;QHEERHFIETYTISLVKGFTGDSISLFVNDSLISNKTIIEEPYTVEVGRFAEQSALLIVDNKTELVSTFDLSERGGNYQFEKEEDGIKQLAK
;
A
#
# COMPACT_ATOMS: atom_id res chain seq x y z
N GLN A 1 27.24 17.77 8.46
CA GLN A 1 26.74 17.60 8.38
C GLN A 1 25.84 17.36 8.09
N HIS A 2 25.49 17.30 8.08
CA HIS A 2 24.40 17.31 7.72
C HIS A 2 23.35 16.94 8.41
N GLU A 3 22.65 17.46 8.41
CA GLU A 3 21.74 17.11 9.27
C GLU A 3 21.02 15.96 8.82
N GLU A 4 20.38 15.20 9.65
CA GLU A 4 19.65 14.14 9.24
C GLU A 4 18.40 14.44 8.75
N ARG A 5 17.96 13.76 7.73
CA ARG A 5 16.64 13.84 7.28
C ARG A 5 15.91 12.75 7.87
N HIS A 6 14.80 12.97 8.38
CA HIS A 6 13.98 11.93 8.98
C HIS A 6 12.91 11.44 8.04
N PHE A 7 12.99 11.85 6.76
CA PHE A 7 12.07 11.35 5.77
C PHE A 7 12.58 10.03 5.23
N ILE A 8 11.66 9.11 4.99
CA ILE A 8 11.96 7.89 4.29
C ILE A 8 11.65 8.15 2.83
N GLU A 9 12.55 7.75 1.94
CA GLU A 9 12.40 8.11 0.54
C GLU A 9 11.38 7.29 -0.21
N THR A 10 10.87 6.24 0.39
CA THR A 10 9.92 5.37 -0.27
C THR A 10 8.80 5.01 0.67
N TYR A 11 7.72 4.52 0.09
CA TYR A 11 6.68 3.84 0.85
C TYR A 11 6.89 2.35 0.66
N THR A 12 6.84 1.60 1.75
CA THR A 12 6.85 0.15 1.70
C THR A 12 5.43 -0.30 2.02
N ILE A 13 4.77 -0.92 1.07
CA ILE A 13 3.38 -1.31 1.20
C ILE A 13 3.32 -2.82 1.24
N SER A 14 2.81 -3.36 2.33
CA SER A 14 2.77 -4.80 2.55
C SER A 14 1.35 -5.27 2.70
N LEU A 15 0.95 -6.23 1.90
CA LEU A 15 -0.34 -6.90 2.05
C LEU A 15 -0.05 -8.16 2.86
N VAL A 16 -0.42 -8.11 4.14
CA VAL A 16 0.12 -9.06 5.10
C VAL A 16 -0.70 -10.31 5.21
N LYS A 17 -2.04 -10.17 5.17
CA LYS A 17 -2.90 -11.31 5.44
C LYS A 17 -4.23 -11.14 4.75
N GLY A 18 -4.79 -12.24 4.28
CA GLY A 18 -6.13 -12.25 3.71
C GLY A 18 -6.20 -11.96 2.23
N PHE A 19 -5.07 -11.83 1.57
CA PHE A 19 -5.04 -11.47 0.15
C PHE A 19 -4.71 -12.63 -0.78
N THR A 20 -4.25 -13.75 -0.23
CA THR A 20 -3.79 -14.86 -1.08
C THR A 20 -4.94 -15.37 -1.95
N GLY A 21 -4.70 -15.46 -3.24
CA GLY A 21 -5.72 -15.88 -4.18
C GLY A 21 -6.49 -14.73 -4.81
N ASP A 22 -6.31 -13.52 -4.31
CA ASP A 22 -7.03 -12.38 -4.84
C ASP A 22 -6.19 -11.64 -5.86
N SER A 23 -6.87 -11.10 -6.87
CA SER A 23 -6.21 -10.23 -7.85
C SER A 23 -6.33 -8.80 -7.33
N ILE A 24 -5.21 -8.20 -7.04
CA ILE A 24 -5.18 -6.91 -6.36
C ILE A 24 -4.43 -5.89 -7.19
N SER A 25 -4.98 -4.70 -7.33
CA SER A 25 -4.31 -3.58 -7.95
C SER A 25 -4.01 -2.53 -6.91
N LEU A 26 -2.82 -1.97 -6.97
CA LEU A 26 -2.39 -0.91 -6.06
C LEU A 26 -2.13 0.34 -6.88
N PHE A 27 -2.74 1.43 -6.47
CA PHE A 27 -2.53 2.73 -7.11
C PHE A 27 -2.07 3.72 -6.08
N VAL A 28 -1.14 4.59 -6.47
CA VAL A 28 -0.77 5.73 -5.65
C VAL A 28 -1.10 6.97 -6.46
N ASN A 29 -2.03 7.77 -5.98
CA ASN A 29 -2.56 8.93 -6.67
C ASN A 29 -3.08 8.50 -8.04
N ASP A 30 -3.24 8.16 -8.79
CA ASP A 30 -3.77 7.71 -10.05
C ASP A 30 -2.77 6.87 -10.84
N SER A 31 -1.63 6.55 -10.23
CA SER A 31 -0.64 5.75 -10.92
C SER A 31 -0.75 4.31 -10.51
N LEU A 32 -0.83 3.42 -11.47
CA LEU A 32 -0.88 1.98 -11.17
C LEU A 32 0.52 1.54 -10.75
N ILE A 33 0.62 1.02 -9.53
CA ILE A 33 1.89 0.57 -8.99
C ILE A 33 2.06 -0.93 -9.19
N SER A 34 0.99 -1.68 -8.96
CA SER A 34 1.07 -3.12 -9.02
C SER A 34 -0.30 -3.69 -9.36
N ASN A 35 -0.31 -4.76 -10.16
CA ASN A 35 -1.55 -5.42 -10.51
C ASN A 35 -1.21 -6.88 -10.70
N LYS A 36 -1.51 -7.69 -9.69
CA LYS A 36 -1.21 -9.10 -9.81
C LYS A 36 -2.04 -9.90 -8.83
N THR A 37 -2.06 -11.19 -9.05
CA THR A 37 -2.69 -12.12 -8.13
C THR A 37 -1.70 -12.42 -7.03
N ILE A 38 -2.16 -12.30 -5.79
CA ILE A 38 -1.30 -12.51 -4.64
C ILE A 38 -1.21 -14.01 -4.38
N ILE A 39 -0.02 -14.55 -4.46
CA ILE A 39 0.15 -15.98 -4.24
C ILE A 39 0.90 -16.28 -2.96
N GLU A 40 1.60 -15.30 -2.42
CA GLU A 40 2.30 -15.45 -1.16
C GLU A 40 2.12 -14.23 -0.33
N GLU A 41 2.11 -14.40 0.98
CA GLU A 41 2.02 -13.29 1.90
C GLU A 41 3.20 -13.32 2.84
N PRO A 42 3.71 -12.16 3.23
CA PRO A 42 3.25 -10.85 2.80
C PRO A 42 3.74 -10.51 1.39
N TYR A 43 2.92 -9.76 0.69
CA TYR A 43 3.31 -9.24 -0.62
C TYR A 43 3.70 -7.78 -0.41
N THR A 44 4.93 -7.44 -0.72
CA THR A 44 5.48 -6.13 -0.40
C THR A 44 5.96 -5.44 -1.65
N VAL A 45 5.63 -4.18 -1.79
CA VAL A 45 6.13 -3.35 -2.89
C VAL A 45 6.69 -2.08 -2.31
N GLU A 46 7.65 -1.50 -3.02
CA GLU A 46 8.21 -0.21 -2.66
C GLU A 46 7.83 0.80 -3.72
N VAL A 47 7.44 1.98 -3.28
CA VAL A 47 7.01 3.05 -4.18
C VAL A 47 7.76 4.30 -3.80
N GLY A 48 8.28 5.01 -4.79
CA GLY A 48 8.98 6.26 -4.52
C GLY A 48 8.06 7.26 -3.86
N ARG A 49 8.60 8.03 -2.95
CA ARG A 49 7.82 9.00 -2.21
C ARG A 49 7.56 10.23 -3.07
N PHE A 50 6.35 10.74 -3.00
CA PHE A 50 6.05 12.00 -3.64
C PHE A 50 6.29 13.13 -2.66
N ALA A 51 6.46 14.34 -3.15
CA ALA A 51 6.70 15.49 -2.31
C ALA A 51 5.49 15.87 -1.49
N GLU A 52 4.31 15.48 -1.93
CA GLU A 52 3.10 15.85 -1.24
C GLU A 52 2.41 14.64 -0.70
N GLN A 53 1.45 14.87 0.15
CA GLN A 53 0.69 13.77 0.69
C GLN A 53 0.01 13.01 -0.44
N SER A 54 0.00 11.71 -0.34
CA SER A 54 -0.52 10.85 -1.37
C SER A 54 -1.59 9.94 -0.80
N ALA A 55 -2.33 9.30 -1.68
CA ALA A 55 -3.34 8.33 -1.29
C ALA A 55 -3.05 7.01 -1.97
N LEU A 56 -3.19 5.94 -1.20
CA LEU A 56 -3.05 4.58 -1.72
C LEU A 56 -4.44 4.01 -1.93
N LEU A 57 -4.67 3.45 -3.12
CA LEU A 57 -5.89 2.75 -3.40
C LEU A 57 -5.57 1.29 -3.57
N ILE A 58 -6.29 0.44 -2.85
CA ILE A 58 -6.17 -1.00 -2.98
C ILE A 58 -7.47 -1.49 -3.58
N VAL A 59 -7.39 -2.08 -4.76
CA VAL A 59 -8.55 -2.49 -5.51
C VAL A 59 -8.57 -4.00 -5.61
N ASP A 60 -9.70 -4.59 -5.20
CA ASP A 60 -9.93 -6.01 -5.41
C ASP A 60 -10.55 -6.13 -6.79
N ASN A 61 -9.77 -6.65 -7.73
CA ASN A 61 -10.20 -6.66 -9.13
C ASN A 61 -11.42 -7.53 -9.36
N LYS A 62 -11.64 -8.52 -8.52
CA LYS A 62 -12.75 -9.43 -8.69
C LYS A 62 -14.06 -8.78 -8.28
N THR A 63 -14.07 -8.08 -7.15
CA THR A 63 -15.28 -7.47 -6.63
C THR A 63 -15.37 -6.00 -6.95
N GLU A 64 -14.25 -5.42 -7.43
CA GLU A 64 -14.16 -4.00 -7.75
C GLU A 64 -14.30 -3.10 -6.54
N LEU A 65 -14.06 -3.64 -5.36
CA LEU A 65 -14.06 -2.82 -4.17
C LEU A 65 -12.75 -2.06 -4.08
N VAL A 66 -12.85 -0.80 -3.71
CA VAL A 66 -11.69 0.09 -3.60
C VAL A 66 -11.57 0.54 -2.16
N SER A 67 -10.38 0.39 -1.61
CA SER A 67 -10.08 0.89 -0.28
C SER A 67 -9.03 1.98 -0.42
N THR A 68 -9.23 3.10 0.25
CA THR A 68 -8.35 4.25 0.14
C THR A 68 -7.70 4.52 1.48
N PHE A 69 -6.40 4.74 1.46
CA PHE A 69 -5.64 5.04 2.67
C PHE A 69 -4.72 6.21 2.40
N ASP A 70 -4.52 7.04 3.40
CA ASP A 70 -3.62 8.18 3.26
C ASP A 70 -2.20 7.75 3.50
N LEU A 71 -1.28 8.29 2.71
CA LEU A 71 0.14 8.04 2.88
C LEU A 71 0.79 9.34 3.34
N SER A 72 1.67 9.21 4.30
CA SER A 72 2.37 10.36 4.84
C SER A 72 3.33 10.92 3.81
N GLU A 73 3.45 12.23 3.77
CA GLU A 73 4.43 12.84 2.89
C GLU A 73 5.85 12.50 3.29
N ARG A 74 6.02 11.91 4.47
CA ARG A 74 7.36 11.53 4.93
C ARG A 74 7.79 10.14 4.51
N GLY A 75 6.90 9.40 3.84
CA GLY A 75 7.19 8.03 3.51
C GLY A 75 6.94 7.11 4.69
N GLY A 76 7.34 5.89 4.59
CA GLY A 76 7.22 4.95 5.69
C GLY A 76 6.72 3.59 5.28
N ASN A 77 6.50 2.76 6.28
CA ASN A 77 6.02 1.40 6.08
C ASN A 77 4.55 1.33 6.39
N TYR A 78 3.80 0.68 5.52
CA TYR A 78 2.37 0.53 5.69
C TYR A 78 2.01 -0.92 5.49
N GLN A 79 1.22 -1.45 6.41
CA GLN A 79 0.81 -2.85 6.37
C GLN A 79 -0.69 -2.93 6.37
N PHE A 80 -1.24 -3.84 5.61
CA PHE A 80 -2.68 -3.97 5.44
C PHE A 80 -3.10 -5.41 5.56
N GLU A 81 -4.32 -5.60 6.07
CA GLU A 81 -4.89 -6.92 6.25
C GLU A 81 -6.30 -6.91 5.71
N LYS A 82 -6.68 -7.95 4.98
CA LYS A 82 -8.02 -8.05 4.45
C LYS A 82 -8.87 -8.89 5.38
N GLU A 83 -10.01 -8.35 5.77
CA GLU A 83 -10.97 -9.05 6.62
C GLU A 83 -12.28 -9.18 5.89
N GLU A 84 -13.26 -9.81 6.53
CA GLU A 84 -14.51 -10.04 5.87
C GLU A 84 -15.22 -8.78 5.45
N ASP A 85 -15.08 -7.73 6.23
CA ASP A 85 -15.76 -6.48 5.93
C ASP A 85 -14.86 -5.45 5.26
N GLY A 86 -13.68 -5.84 4.84
CA GLY A 86 -12.84 -4.93 4.08
C GLY A 86 -11.39 -4.99 4.47
N ILE A 87 -10.63 -4.06 3.93
CA ILE A 87 -9.20 -3.97 4.15
C ILE A 87 -8.94 -2.92 5.20
N LYS A 88 -8.08 -3.24 6.15
CA LYS A 88 -7.72 -2.25 7.15
C LYS A 88 -6.22 -2.13 7.26
N GLN A 89 -5.79 -0.95 7.69
CA GLN A 89 -4.39 -0.68 7.89
C GLN A 89 -3.99 -1.12 9.29
N LEU A 90 -2.90 -1.84 9.36
CA LEU A 90 -2.41 -2.31 10.65
C LEU A 90 -1.55 -1.24 11.29
N ALA A 91 -1.55 -1.21 12.60
CA ALA A 91 -0.71 -0.26 13.31
C ALA A 91 0.73 -0.64 13.11
N LYS A 92 1.58 0.36 13.08
CA LYS A 92 2.99 0.13 12.90
C LYS A 92 3.71 -0.09 14.19
#